data_0549ff1df100bc31628834fb2caca9e3
#
_entry.id   0549ff1df100bc31628834fb2caca9e3
#
_cell.length_a   1.000
_cell.length_b   1.000
_cell.length_c   1.000
_cell.angle_alpha   90.00
_cell.angle_beta   90.00
_cell.angle_gamma   90.00
#
_symmetry.space_group_name_H-M   'P 1'
#
loop_
_entity.id
_entity.type
_entity.pdbx_description
1 polymer ?
#
loop_
_entity_poly.entity_id
_entity_poly.type
_entity_poly.pdbx_seq_one_letter_code
_entity_poly.pdbx_strand_id
1 'polypeptide(L)'
;MRTGAAALAAFAFGLALSGSTNAFEIVAHKLDAAKREGTVVWYSSLVGLSDKVAELFEQQTGIKVQLYNAASGKVISKIETERKAGLVLADVIHHTSLYDVIRWKNGKLLASMPLDERASFARMEIDPDGAWFALRNLTSGIAYNKNSIAPSDVPRSWKDLLDPKFDRKIAYMSPSLSGMPQYTVKMLVDIYGWDYYKQLAKLRPHMVESDGNAINMVISGEVPIAGTIAAYNALNASYKGQPVGVVFPTEGVPVVIAPVAVLQNAPHPSAAALFYQFLASKEVGELLSKGGLLSGRSDVKPPRGQPKLEELKPYFADLGWLAKNERRMAEQFDDIMAR
;
A
#
# COMPACT_ATOMS: atom_id res chain seq x y z
N MET A 1 71.13 9.40 -43.16
CA MET A 1 70.75 8.00 -42.89
C MET A 1 70.28 7.84 -41.44
N ARG A 2 69.18 7.20 -41.30
CA ARG A 2 68.43 6.79 -40.09
C ARG A 2 67.29 7.74 -39.70
N THR A 3 66.17 7.32 -40.18
CA THR A 3 64.80 7.66 -39.84
C THR A 3 64.44 7.17 -38.45
N GLY A 4 63.93 8.03 -37.58
CA GLY A 4 63.37 7.68 -36.29
C GLY A 4 61.87 8.08 -36.28
N ALA A 5 61.02 7.07 -36.32
CA ALA A 5 59.56 7.23 -36.20
C ALA A 5 59.14 7.52 -34.77
N ALA A 6 58.44 8.62 -34.56
CA ALA A 6 57.80 8.94 -33.29
C ALA A 6 56.40 8.29 -33.24
N ALA A 7 56.18 7.39 -32.30
CA ALA A 7 54.89 6.80 -32.00
C ALA A 7 54.10 7.73 -31.09
N LEU A 8 52.96 8.24 -31.57
CA LEU A 8 51.96 8.92 -30.76
C LEU A 8 51.15 7.85 -29.99
N ALA A 9 51.30 7.86 -28.67
CA ALA A 9 50.43 7.12 -27.78
C ALA A 9 49.16 7.97 -27.47
N ALA A 10 48.04 7.58 -28.03
CA ALA A 10 46.74 8.17 -27.70
C ALA A 10 46.28 7.59 -26.34
N PHE A 11 46.29 8.41 -25.30
CA PHE A 11 45.65 8.11 -24.02
C PHE A 11 44.14 8.35 -24.18
N ALA A 12 43.38 7.27 -24.31
CA ALA A 12 41.93 7.31 -24.18
C ALA A 12 41.57 7.37 -22.69
N PHE A 13 41.15 8.55 -22.22
CA PHE A 13 40.56 8.73 -20.89
C PHE A 13 39.11 8.21 -20.95
N GLY A 14 38.94 6.95 -20.58
CA GLY A 14 37.59 6.39 -20.36
C GLY A 14 37.02 6.96 -19.07
N LEU A 15 36.11 7.92 -19.15
CA LEU A 15 35.24 8.27 -18.04
C LEU A 15 34.30 7.08 -17.79
N ALA A 16 34.63 6.26 -16.82
CA ALA A 16 33.69 5.32 -16.23
C ALA A 16 32.65 6.12 -15.42
N LEU A 17 31.52 6.44 -16.04
CA LEU A 17 30.32 6.84 -15.34
C LEU A 17 29.79 5.61 -14.60
N SER A 18 30.28 5.36 -13.39
CA SER A 18 29.66 4.44 -12.42
C SER A 18 28.42 5.10 -11.82
N GLY A 19 27.40 5.28 -12.65
CA GLY A 19 26.03 5.43 -12.18
C GLY A 19 25.47 4.04 -11.95
N SER A 20 25.39 3.59 -10.70
CA SER A 20 24.58 2.42 -10.35
C SER A 20 23.11 2.76 -10.61
N THR A 21 22.65 2.55 -11.82
CA THR A 21 21.24 2.54 -12.16
C THR A 21 20.68 1.27 -11.54
N ASN A 22 19.86 1.41 -10.49
CA ASN A 22 18.98 0.34 -9.97
C ASN A 22 17.87 0.03 -10.98
N ALA A 23 18.19 -0.07 -12.27
CA ALA A 23 17.26 -0.44 -13.31
C ALA A 23 16.87 -1.91 -13.12
N PHE A 24 15.59 -2.21 -13.32
CA PHE A 24 15.08 -3.57 -13.33
C PHE A 24 15.84 -4.39 -14.39
N GLU A 25 16.51 -5.47 -13.94
CA GLU A 25 17.29 -6.33 -14.85
C GLU A 25 16.34 -7.22 -15.66
N ILE A 26 16.18 -6.91 -16.94
CA ILE A 26 15.33 -7.66 -17.85
C ILE A 26 16.15 -8.75 -18.53
N VAL A 27 15.79 -10.00 -18.27
CA VAL A 27 16.41 -11.15 -18.96
C VAL A 27 15.92 -11.19 -20.41
N ALA A 28 16.83 -11.08 -21.37
CA ALA A 28 16.51 -10.86 -22.79
C ALA A 28 15.48 -11.85 -23.38
N HIS A 29 15.63 -13.16 -23.09
CA HIS A 29 14.69 -14.16 -23.65
C HIS A 29 13.27 -14.04 -23.05
N LYS A 30 13.12 -13.60 -21.78
CA LYS A 30 11.82 -13.32 -21.16
C LYS A 30 11.17 -12.11 -21.81
N LEU A 31 11.97 -11.08 -22.12
CA LEU A 31 11.49 -9.88 -22.81
C LEU A 31 10.97 -10.18 -24.22
N ASP A 32 11.67 -11.00 -25.01
CA ASP A 32 11.27 -11.34 -26.37
C ASP A 32 9.92 -12.11 -26.40
N ALA A 33 9.72 -13.03 -25.45
CA ALA A 33 8.44 -13.72 -25.30
C ALA A 33 7.30 -12.75 -24.96
N ALA A 34 7.52 -11.86 -23.99
CA ALA A 34 6.55 -10.86 -23.56
C ALA A 34 6.25 -9.83 -24.66
N LYS A 35 7.26 -9.41 -25.46
CA LYS A 35 7.08 -8.52 -26.60
C LYS A 35 6.22 -9.12 -27.71
N ARG A 36 6.27 -10.44 -27.92
CA ARG A 36 5.37 -11.10 -28.88
C ARG A 36 3.90 -11.04 -28.47
N GLU A 37 3.61 -11.01 -27.16
CA GLU A 37 2.26 -10.81 -26.62
C GLU A 37 1.85 -9.33 -26.71
N GLY A 38 2.82 -8.40 -26.62
CA GLY A 38 2.68 -6.97 -26.91
C GLY A 38 1.93 -6.16 -25.85
N THR A 39 1.23 -6.81 -24.92
CA THR A 39 0.42 -6.15 -23.90
C THR A 39 0.36 -6.96 -22.61
N VAL A 40 0.04 -6.27 -21.49
CA VAL A 40 -0.35 -6.86 -20.22
C VAL A 40 -1.57 -6.12 -19.68
N VAL A 41 -2.57 -6.84 -19.19
CA VAL A 41 -3.78 -6.27 -18.59
C VAL A 41 -3.64 -6.25 -17.07
N TRP A 42 -3.61 -5.06 -16.50
CA TRP A 42 -3.43 -4.84 -15.07
C TRP A 42 -4.69 -4.26 -14.41
N TYR A 43 -5.32 -5.02 -13.51
CA TYR A 43 -6.40 -4.51 -12.66
C TYR A 43 -5.80 -4.06 -11.33
N SER A 44 -5.94 -2.78 -11.00
CA SER A 44 -5.24 -2.17 -9.86
C SER A 44 -6.14 -1.27 -9.03
N SER A 45 -5.83 -1.21 -7.72
CA SER A 45 -6.34 -0.19 -6.81
C SER A 45 -5.23 0.75 -6.30
N LEU A 46 -4.16 0.89 -7.06
CA LEU A 46 -3.04 1.78 -6.72
C LEU A 46 -3.40 3.23 -7.13
N VAL A 47 -4.04 3.94 -6.22
CA VAL A 47 -4.50 5.31 -6.49
C VAL A 47 -3.33 6.28 -6.69
N GLY A 48 -3.36 7.05 -7.78
CA GLY A 48 -2.46 8.16 -8.05
C GLY A 48 -1.06 7.79 -8.56
N LEU A 49 -0.70 6.50 -8.60
CA LEU A 49 0.62 6.04 -9.07
C LEU A 49 0.57 4.93 -10.11
N SER A 50 -0.59 4.30 -10.35
CA SER A 50 -0.71 3.19 -11.31
C SER A 50 -0.29 3.59 -12.72
N ASP A 51 -0.68 4.80 -13.19
CA ASP A 51 -0.30 5.29 -14.51
C ASP A 51 1.22 5.45 -14.63
N LYS A 52 1.87 6.01 -13.59
CA LYS A 52 3.35 6.18 -13.58
C LYS A 52 4.08 4.85 -13.59
N VAL A 53 3.56 3.85 -12.86
CA VAL A 53 4.12 2.48 -12.85
C VAL A 53 3.96 1.85 -14.23
N ALA A 54 2.79 2.00 -14.86
CA ALA A 54 2.52 1.49 -16.19
C ALA A 54 3.44 2.16 -17.25
N GLU A 55 3.52 3.49 -17.25
CA GLU A 55 4.39 4.25 -18.13
C GLU A 55 5.86 3.84 -18.00
N LEU A 56 6.36 3.64 -16.78
CA LEU A 56 7.73 3.22 -16.52
C LEU A 56 8.01 1.84 -17.12
N PHE A 57 7.09 0.89 -16.98
CA PHE A 57 7.21 -0.43 -17.59
C PHE A 57 7.17 -0.36 -19.12
N GLU A 58 6.24 0.42 -19.68
CA GLU A 58 6.15 0.62 -21.13
C GLU A 58 7.42 1.23 -21.72
N GLN A 59 8.00 2.23 -21.05
CA GLN A 59 9.25 2.88 -21.45
C GLN A 59 10.44 1.91 -21.46
N GLN A 60 10.52 1.02 -20.48
CA GLN A 60 11.63 0.07 -20.34
C GLN A 60 11.51 -1.13 -21.27
N THR A 61 10.28 -1.57 -21.56
CA THR A 61 10.03 -2.85 -22.25
C THR A 61 9.47 -2.71 -23.66
N GLY A 62 8.77 -1.62 -23.92
CA GLY A 62 7.95 -1.44 -25.13
C GLY A 62 6.62 -2.20 -25.13
N ILE A 63 6.28 -2.87 -24.01
CA ILE A 63 5.03 -3.64 -23.84
C ILE A 63 3.95 -2.74 -23.27
N LYS A 64 2.76 -2.73 -23.86
CA LYS A 64 1.64 -1.89 -23.42
C LYS A 64 1.00 -2.41 -22.14
N VAL A 65 0.64 -1.50 -21.22
CA VAL A 65 -0.14 -1.82 -20.02
C VAL A 65 -1.58 -1.37 -20.20
N GLN A 66 -2.50 -2.31 -20.33
CA GLN A 66 -3.93 -2.02 -20.31
C GLN A 66 -4.39 -1.95 -18.84
N LEU A 67 -4.48 -0.73 -18.33
CA LEU A 67 -4.76 -0.47 -16.94
C LEU A 67 -6.27 -0.30 -16.68
N TYR A 68 -6.84 -1.11 -15.78
CA TYR A 68 -8.10 -0.83 -15.11
C TYR A 68 -7.82 -0.42 -13.67
N ASN A 69 -7.93 0.88 -13.37
CA ASN A 69 -7.69 1.43 -12.04
C ASN A 69 -9.01 1.84 -11.36
N ALA A 70 -9.31 1.23 -10.23
CA ALA A 70 -10.53 1.48 -9.48
C ALA A 70 -10.35 1.17 -7.98
N ALA A 71 -11.30 1.57 -7.14
CA ALA A 71 -11.33 1.17 -5.73
C ALA A 71 -11.32 -0.36 -5.59
N SER A 72 -10.65 -0.89 -4.55
CA SER A 72 -10.47 -2.34 -4.31
C SER A 72 -11.74 -3.16 -4.50
N GLY A 73 -12.86 -2.73 -3.92
CA GLY A 73 -14.14 -3.45 -4.06
C GLY A 73 -14.63 -3.56 -5.50
N LYS A 74 -14.39 -2.52 -6.33
CA LYS A 74 -14.72 -2.56 -7.77
C LYS A 74 -13.82 -3.51 -8.54
N VAL A 75 -12.51 -3.53 -8.21
CA VAL A 75 -11.54 -4.48 -8.80
C VAL A 75 -11.97 -5.92 -8.48
N ILE A 76 -12.24 -6.22 -7.21
CA ILE A 76 -12.68 -7.54 -6.75
C ILE A 76 -13.98 -7.96 -7.43
N SER A 77 -15.00 -7.08 -7.43
CA SER A 77 -16.29 -7.36 -8.05
C SER A 77 -16.18 -7.62 -9.55
N LYS A 78 -15.30 -6.91 -10.26
CA LYS A 78 -15.04 -7.13 -11.69
C LYS A 78 -14.45 -8.51 -11.91
N ILE A 79 -13.40 -8.89 -11.17
CA ILE A 79 -12.76 -10.21 -11.26
C ILE A 79 -13.78 -11.33 -10.96
N GLU A 80 -14.59 -11.18 -9.91
CA GLU A 80 -15.60 -12.19 -9.56
C GLU A 80 -16.72 -12.31 -10.62
N THR A 81 -17.08 -11.21 -11.26
CA THR A 81 -18.07 -11.22 -12.35
C THR A 81 -17.54 -11.95 -13.58
N GLU A 82 -16.31 -11.64 -13.99
CA GLU A 82 -15.63 -12.29 -15.11
C GLU A 82 -15.46 -13.80 -14.84
N ARG A 83 -15.01 -14.14 -13.63
CA ARG A 83 -14.86 -15.53 -13.21
C ARG A 83 -16.17 -16.33 -13.28
N LYS A 84 -17.28 -15.73 -12.82
CA LYS A 84 -18.61 -16.37 -12.92
C LYS A 84 -19.04 -16.59 -14.37
N ALA A 85 -18.60 -15.74 -15.27
CA ALA A 85 -18.82 -15.91 -16.71
C ALA A 85 -17.81 -16.86 -17.39
N GLY A 86 -16.89 -17.48 -16.64
CA GLY A 86 -15.84 -18.33 -17.19
C GLY A 86 -14.75 -17.58 -17.94
N LEU A 87 -14.61 -16.25 -17.71
CA LEU A 87 -13.66 -15.40 -18.39
C LEU A 87 -12.47 -15.06 -17.48
N VAL A 88 -11.28 -14.95 -18.08
CA VAL A 88 -10.07 -14.38 -17.48
C VAL A 88 -9.62 -13.27 -18.41
N LEU A 89 -9.86 -12.01 -18.03
CA LEU A 89 -9.56 -10.83 -18.84
C LEU A 89 -8.37 -10.03 -18.33
N ALA A 90 -8.02 -10.18 -17.06
CA ALA A 90 -6.82 -9.59 -16.48
C ALA A 90 -5.67 -10.58 -16.45
N ASP A 91 -4.45 -10.08 -16.55
CA ASP A 91 -3.22 -10.83 -16.35
C ASP A 91 -2.74 -10.70 -14.91
N VAL A 92 -2.59 -9.45 -14.44
CA VAL A 92 -2.04 -9.10 -13.12
C VAL A 92 -3.07 -8.31 -12.34
N ILE A 93 -3.20 -8.63 -11.06
CA ILE A 93 -4.15 -7.99 -10.15
C ILE A 93 -3.43 -7.39 -8.95
N HIS A 94 -3.94 -6.24 -8.47
CA HIS A 94 -3.50 -5.59 -7.24
C HIS A 94 -4.70 -4.92 -6.55
N HIS A 95 -4.94 -5.25 -5.29
CA HIS A 95 -5.96 -4.61 -4.44
C HIS A 95 -5.62 -4.77 -2.96
N THR A 96 -6.42 -4.18 -2.05
CA THR A 96 -6.12 -4.13 -0.61
C THR A 96 -6.77 -5.26 0.21
N SER A 97 -7.27 -6.32 -0.42
CA SER A 97 -7.84 -7.48 0.28
C SER A 97 -6.94 -8.72 0.14
N LEU A 98 -6.05 -8.91 1.08
CA LEU A 98 -5.26 -10.15 1.13
C LEU A 98 -6.15 -11.39 1.36
N TYR A 99 -7.28 -11.22 2.05
CA TYR A 99 -8.26 -12.30 2.23
C TYR A 99 -8.76 -12.87 0.90
N ASP A 100 -9.17 -12.00 -0.05
CA ASP A 100 -9.62 -12.47 -1.36
C ASP A 100 -8.51 -13.16 -2.14
N VAL A 101 -7.28 -12.65 -2.09
CA VAL A 101 -6.13 -13.26 -2.75
C VAL A 101 -5.84 -14.65 -2.16
N ILE A 102 -5.89 -14.82 -0.84
CA ILE A 102 -5.76 -16.15 -0.20
C ILE A 102 -6.90 -17.08 -0.62
N ARG A 103 -8.13 -16.59 -0.65
CA ARG A 103 -9.30 -17.35 -1.11
C ARG A 103 -9.15 -17.79 -2.56
N TRP A 104 -8.69 -16.92 -3.44
CA TRP A 104 -8.43 -17.24 -4.85
C TRP A 104 -7.27 -18.19 -5.01
N LYS A 105 -6.20 -18.06 -4.23
CA LYS A 105 -5.11 -19.04 -4.19
C LYS A 105 -5.63 -20.44 -3.84
N ASN A 106 -6.41 -20.55 -2.76
CA ASN A 106 -6.99 -21.83 -2.33
C ASN A 106 -7.95 -22.41 -3.36
N GLY A 107 -8.63 -21.55 -4.12
CA GLY A 107 -9.47 -21.90 -5.27
C GLY A 107 -8.70 -22.16 -6.57
N LYS A 108 -7.36 -22.16 -6.56
CA LYS A 108 -6.48 -22.38 -7.74
C LYS A 108 -6.72 -21.36 -8.87
N LEU A 109 -7.10 -20.14 -8.51
CA LEU A 109 -7.34 -19.06 -9.48
C LEU A 109 -6.09 -18.19 -9.71
N LEU A 110 -5.03 -18.42 -8.95
CA LEU A 110 -3.77 -17.70 -9.06
C LEU A 110 -2.67 -18.62 -9.58
N ALA A 111 -1.83 -18.07 -10.44
CA ALA A 111 -0.61 -18.71 -10.87
C ALA A 111 0.46 -18.61 -9.77
N SER A 112 1.27 -19.67 -9.63
CA SER A 112 2.49 -19.60 -8.84
C SER A 112 3.59 -19.00 -9.69
N MET A 113 4.13 -17.83 -9.28
CA MET A 113 5.17 -17.12 -10.00
C MET A 113 6.46 -17.11 -9.18
N PRO A 114 7.59 -17.54 -9.76
CA PRO A 114 8.87 -17.33 -9.11
C PRO A 114 9.11 -15.84 -8.96
N LEU A 115 9.66 -15.42 -7.82
CA LEU A 115 10.04 -14.04 -7.57
C LEU A 115 11.55 -13.96 -7.37
N ASP A 116 12.25 -13.34 -8.32
CA ASP A 116 13.71 -13.28 -8.35
C ASP A 116 14.26 -12.52 -7.11
N GLU A 117 13.58 -11.45 -6.70
CA GLU A 117 13.96 -10.63 -5.56
C GLU A 117 13.25 -10.99 -4.23
N ARG A 118 12.87 -12.24 -4.07
CA ARG A 118 12.14 -12.75 -2.89
C ARG A 118 12.77 -12.35 -1.55
N ALA A 119 14.10 -12.33 -1.46
CA ALA A 119 14.83 -12.00 -0.24
C ALA A 119 14.63 -10.54 0.23
N SER A 120 14.13 -9.67 -0.65
CA SER A 120 13.86 -8.26 -0.34
C SER A 120 12.50 -8.03 0.33
N PHE A 121 11.73 -9.08 0.58
CA PHE A 121 10.43 -9.04 1.23
C PHE A 121 10.47 -9.76 2.58
N ALA A 122 9.81 -9.21 3.59
CA ALA A 122 9.63 -9.91 4.85
C ALA A 122 8.71 -11.13 4.67
N ARG A 123 8.85 -12.13 5.55
CA ARG A 123 8.10 -13.39 5.45
C ARG A 123 6.57 -13.20 5.38
N MET A 124 6.05 -12.17 6.05
CA MET A 124 4.62 -11.87 6.07
C MET A 124 4.14 -11.15 4.80
N GLU A 125 5.06 -10.70 3.96
CA GLU A 125 4.78 -9.88 2.78
C GLU A 125 4.89 -10.66 1.47
N ILE A 126 5.12 -11.95 1.56
CA ILE A 126 5.26 -12.83 0.41
C ILE A 126 4.63 -14.20 0.68
N ASP A 127 3.92 -14.72 -0.31
CA ASP A 127 3.39 -16.07 -0.24
C ASP A 127 4.52 -17.11 -0.34
N PRO A 128 4.56 -18.11 0.54
CA PRO A 128 5.58 -19.16 0.47
C PRO A 128 5.57 -19.97 -0.84
N ASP A 129 4.41 -20.10 -1.46
CA ASP A 129 4.25 -20.86 -2.72
C ASP A 129 4.32 -19.95 -3.96
N GLY A 130 4.58 -18.64 -3.80
CA GLY A 130 4.77 -17.70 -4.89
C GLY A 130 3.49 -17.20 -5.56
N ALA A 131 2.33 -17.34 -4.93
CA ALA A 131 1.07 -16.90 -5.52
C ALA A 131 0.88 -15.36 -5.44
N TRP A 132 1.56 -14.68 -4.53
CA TRP A 132 1.47 -13.22 -4.36
C TRP A 132 2.67 -12.66 -3.58
N PHE A 133 2.88 -11.37 -3.71
CA PHE A 133 3.72 -10.56 -2.81
C PHE A 133 3.03 -9.23 -2.48
N ALA A 134 3.44 -8.59 -1.38
CA ALA A 134 2.95 -7.27 -1.01
C ALA A 134 3.58 -6.19 -1.92
N LEU A 135 2.79 -5.53 -2.77
CA LEU A 135 3.26 -4.36 -3.49
C LEU A 135 3.50 -3.21 -2.53
N ARG A 136 2.55 -3.02 -1.63
CA ARG A 136 2.61 -1.99 -0.60
C ARG A 136 1.87 -2.41 0.67
N ASN A 137 2.21 -1.73 1.76
CA ASN A 137 1.50 -1.82 3.02
C ASN A 137 0.74 -0.51 3.31
N LEU A 138 -0.44 -0.63 3.85
CA LEU A 138 -1.16 0.49 4.41
C LEU A 138 -1.12 0.37 5.93
N THR A 139 -0.86 1.49 6.59
CA THR A 139 -0.88 1.60 8.05
C THR A 139 -1.87 2.68 8.46
N SER A 140 -2.49 2.51 9.61
CA SER A 140 -3.29 3.56 10.22
C SER A 140 -2.43 4.41 11.16
N GLY A 141 -2.87 5.64 11.39
CA GLY A 141 -2.27 6.56 12.34
C GLY A 141 -3.27 7.58 12.85
N ILE A 142 -2.79 8.47 13.70
CA ILE A 142 -3.54 9.63 14.20
C ILE A 142 -3.03 10.85 13.44
N ALA A 143 -3.91 11.56 12.73
CA ALA A 143 -3.56 12.86 12.17
C ALA A 143 -3.95 13.98 13.13
N TYR A 144 -3.16 15.05 13.13
CA TYR A 144 -3.45 16.24 13.94
C TYR A 144 -3.08 17.51 13.21
N ASN A 145 -3.74 18.62 13.57
CA ASN A 145 -3.43 19.95 13.07
C ASN A 145 -2.30 20.56 13.89
N LYS A 146 -1.16 20.84 13.26
CA LYS A 146 0.04 21.41 13.89
C LYS A 146 -0.17 22.84 14.42
N ASN A 147 -1.17 23.56 13.90
CA ASN A 147 -1.49 24.92 14.34
C ASN A 147 -2.48 24.93 15.52
N SER A 148 -3.24 23.85 15.72
CA SER A 148 -4.31 23.78 16.73
C SER A 148 -3.93 22.98 17.97
N ILE A 149 -2.90 22.09 17.87
CA ILE A 149 -2.43 21.24 18.96
C ILE A 149 -1.00 21.63 19.32
N ALA A 150 -0.77 22.00 20.57
CA ALA A 150 0.57 22.24 21.07
C ALA A 150 1.40 20.93 21.06
N PRO A 151 2.71 20.98 20.82
CA PRO A 151 3.55 19.76 20.75
C PRO A 151 3.46 18.87 21.99
N SER A 152 3.23 19.45 23.18
CA SER A 152 3.02 18.72 24.45
C SER A 152 1.71 17.96 24.51
N ASP A 153 0.70 18.38 23.74
CA ASP A 153 -0.66 17.84 23.74
C ASP A 153 -0.94 16.85 22.63
N VAL A 154 0.03 16.66 21.72
CA VAL A 154 -0.09 15.69 20.64
C VAL A 154 -0.23 14.28 21.23
N PRO A 155 -1.31 13.52 20.90
CA PRO A 155 -1.49 12.16 21.39
C PRO A 155 -0.34 11.27 20.88
N ARG A 156 0.21 10.42 21.74
CA ARG A 156 1.31 9.49 21.40
C ARG A 156 0.86 8.03 21.35
N SER A 157 -0.34 7.76 21.83
CA SER A 157 -0.93 6.45 21.94
C SER A 157 -2.39 6.48 21.49
N TRP A 158 -2.94 5.33 21.13
CA TRP A 158 -4.39 5.23 20.89
C TRP A 158 -5.19 5.58 22.13
N LYS A 159 -4.65 5.22 23.32
CA LYS A 159 -5.29 5.51 24.61
C LYS A 159 -5.37 7.01 24.90
N ASP A 160 -4.41 7.80 24.43
CA ASP A 160 -4.41 9.26 24.65
C ASP A 160 -5.60 9.95 23.99
N LEU A 161 -6.21 9.33 22.95
CA LEU A 161 -7.44 9.83 22.34
C LEU A 161 -8.64 9.83 23.30
N LEU A 162 -8.55 9.11 24.41
CA LEU A 162 -9.61 9.03 25.43
C LEU A 162 -9.53 10.18 26.46
N ASP A 163 -8.55 11.07 26.35
CA ASP A 163 -8.42 12.23 27.23
C ASP A 163 -9.62 13.17 27.06
N PRO A 164 -10.32 13.55 28.14
CA PRO A 164 -11.47 14.49 28.09
C PRO A 164 -11.19 15.82 27.40
N LYS A 165 -9.92 16.25 27.30
CA LYS A 165 -9.55 17.48 26.57
C LYS A 165 -9.90 17.41 25.07
N PHE A 166 -10.11 16.19 24.54
CA PHE A 166 -10.48 15.94 23.14
C PHE A 166 -12.00 15.78 22.93
N ASP A 167 -12.84 16.11 23.92
CA ASP A 167 -14.30 16.12 23.74
C ASP A 167 -14.71 16.97 22.52
N ARG A 168 -15.45 16.38 21.57
CA ARG A 168 -15.86 16.96 20.28
C ARG A 168 -14.71 17.45 19.39
N LYS A 169 -13.51 16.92 19.57
CA LYS A 169 -12.31 17.35 18.82
C LYS A 169 -11.69 16.25 17.96
N ILE A 170 -12.37 15.13 17.80
CA ILE A 170 -11.88 13.98 17.06
C ILE A 170 -12.80 13.69 15.88
N ALA A 171 -12.28 13.64 14.66
CA ALA A 171 -12.93 12.98 13.53
C ALA A 171 -12.63 11.48 13.56
N TYR A 172 -13.62 10.65 13.36
CA TYR A 172 -13.48 9.20 13.38
C TYR A 172 -14.33 8.55 12.30
N MET A 173 -13.84 7.48 11.67
CA MET A 173 -14.57 6.79 10.59
C MET A 173 -15.10 5.44 11.05
N SER A 174 -16.34 5.13 10.68
CA SER A 174 -16.93 3.81 10.95
C SER A 174 -16.21 2.70 10.17
N PRO A 175 -16.03 1.52 10.79
CA PRO A 175 -15.55 0.33 10.10
C PRO A 175 -16.52 -0.20 9.03
N SER A 176 -17.78 0.26 9.01
CA SER A 176 -18.76 -0.04 7.96
C SER A 176 -18.39 0.57 6.60
N LEU A 177 -17.54 1.62 6.56
CA LEU A 177 -17.29 2.41 5.37
C LEU A 177 -16.02 2.03 4.62
N SER A 178 -15.02 1.46 5.31
CA SER A 178 -13.71 1.18 4.72
C SER A 178 -12.97 0.06 5.45
N GLY A 179 -12.07 -0.63 4.74
CA GLY A 179 -11.27 -1.71 5.30
C GLY A 179 -10.28 -1.24 6.39
N MET A 180 -9.59 -0.09 6.24
CA MET A 180 -8.60 0.35 7.22
C MET A 180 -9.18 0.56 8.63
N PRO A 181 -10.34 1.22 8.83
CA PRO A 181 -11.00 1.27 10.13
C PRO A 181 -11.34 -0.10 10.71
N GLN A 182 -11.70 -1.09 9.88
CA GLN A 182 -11.96 -2.47 10.36
C GLN A 182 -10.74 -3.07 11.06
N TYR A 183 -9.56 -2.92 10.45
CA TYR A 183 -8.31 -3.42 11.04
C TYR A 183 -7.96 -2.65 12.32
N THR A 184 -8.20 -1.33 12.34
CA THR A 184 -7.96 -0.51 13.54
C THR A 184 -8.90 -0.90 14.67
N VAL A 185 -10.21 -1.07 14.37
CA VAL A 185 -11.19 -1.51 15.38
C VAL A 185 -10.82 -2.88 15.93
N LYS A 186 -10.48 -3.85 15.04
CA LYS A 186 -10.07 -5.19 15.48
C LYS A 186 -8.86 -5.12 16.40
N MET A 187 -7.82 -4.38 16.03
CA MET A 187 -6.62 -4.22 16.85
C MET A 187 -6.93 -3.62 18.23
N LEU A 188 -7.69 -2.53 18.26
CA LEU A 188 -7.98 -1.85 19.54
C LEU A 188 -8.93 -2.65 20.43
N VAL A 189 -9.84 -3.43 19.84
CA VAL A 189 -10.67 -4.38 20.61
C VAL A 189 -9.81 -5.52 21.18
N ASP A 190 -8.81 -6.00 20.46
CA ASP A 190 -7.89 -7.02 20.98
C ASP A 190 -7.03 -6.49 22.13
N ILE A 191 -6.62 -5.22 22.06
CA ILE A 191 -5.75 -4.60 23.09
C ILE A 191 -6.55 -4.14 24.31
N TYR A 192 -7.70 -3.48 24.10
CA TYR A 192 -8.42 -2.73 25.13
C TYR A 192 -9.86 -3.21 25.36
N GLY A 193 -10.36 -4.15 24.56
CA GLY A 193 -11.77 -4.52 24.54
C GLY A 193 -12.68 -3.40 23.99
N TRP A 194 -13.97 -3.69 23.97
CA TRP A 194 -14.99 -2.73 23.52
C TRP A 194 -15.14 -1.52 24.45
N ASP A 195 -14.59 -1.57 25.65
CA ASP A 195 -14.64 -0.46 26.61
C ASP A 195 -13.85 0.76 26.10
N TYR A 196 -12.83 0.57 25.26
CA TYR A 196 -12.16 1.65 24.56
C TYR A 196 -13.15 2.50 23.74
N TYR A 197 -13.97 1.86 22.92
CA TYR A 197 -14.95 2.55 22.09
C TYR A 197 -16.11 3.15 22.87
N LYS A 198 -16.54 2.52 23.97
CA LYS A 198 -17.50 3.10 24.90
C LYS A 198 -16.98 4.39 25.57
N GLN A 199 -15.67 4.45 25.85
CA GLN A 199 -15.04 5.65 26.38
C GLN A 199 -14.89 6.71 25.28
N LEU A 200 -14.46 6.33 24.08
CA LEU A 200 -14.35 7.24 22.94
C LEU A 200 -15.70 7.87 22.56
N ALA A 201 -16.78 7.10 22.58
CA ALA A 201 -18.14 7.59 22.30
C ALA A 201 -18.57 8.72 23.26
N LYS A 202 -18.15 8.66 24.55
CA LYS A 202 -18.44 9.74 25.52
C LYS A 202 -17.80 11.07 25.13
N LEU A 203 -16.75 11.05 24.30
CA LEU A 203 -16.10 12.26 23.77
C LEU A 203 -16.80 12.77 22.50
N ARG A 204 -17.89 12.17 22.09
CA ARG A 204 -18.73 12.63 20.97
C ARG A 204 -17.92 12.94 19.70
N PRO A 205 -17.18 11.96 19.15
CA PRO A 205 -16.37 12.19 17.96
C PRO A 205 -17.27 12.54 16.76
N HIS A 206 -16.75 13.35 15.86
CA HIS A 206 -17.40 13.64 14.58
C HIS A 206 -17.24 12.42 13.66
N MET A 207 -18.33 11.71 13.41
CA MET A 207 -18.33 10.57 12.48
C MET A 207 -18.24 11.08 11.04
N VAL A 208 -17.27 10.57 10.28
CA VAL A 208 -16.97 10.99 8.90
C VAL A 208 -17.10 9.84 7.92
N GLU A 209 -17.37 10.17 6.65
CA GLU A 209 -17.62 9.18 5.59
C GLU A 209 -16.34 8.71 4.88
N SER A 210 -15.24 9.45 5.02
CA SER A 210 -13.97 9.12 4.34
C SER A 210 -12.76 9.74 5.04
N ASP A 211 -11.57 9.15 4.80
CA ASP A 211 -10.29 9.73 5.20
C ASP A 211 -10.12 11.17 4.65
N GLY A 212 -10.62 11.43 3.43
CA GLY A 212 -10.57 12.75 2.82
C GLY A 212 -11.33 13.78 3.63
N ASN A 213 -12.54 13.44 4.11
CA ASN A 213 -13.33 14.31 4.97
C ASN A 213 -12.61 14.56 6.30
N ALA A 214 -12.10 13.51 6.94
CA ALA A 214 -11.35 13.62 8.19
C ALA A 214 -10.13 14.56 8.05
N ILE A 215 -9.33 14.37 6.99
CA ILE A 215 -8.16 15.21 6.71
C ILE A 215 -8.53 16.65 6.43
N ASN A 216 -9.60 16.91 5.68
CA ASN A 216 -10.06 18.27 5.39
C ASN A 216 -10.51 19.00 6.67
N MET A 217 -11.22 18.32 7.58
CA MET A 217 -11.59 18.89 8.89
C MET A 217 -10.34 19.20 9.75
N VAL A 218 -9.31 18.34 9.68
CA VAL A 218 -8.02 18.59 10.36
C VAL A 218 -7.30 19.78 9.71
N ILE A 219 -7.24 19.86 8.37
CA ILE A 219 -6.58 20.97 7.67
C ILE A 219 -7.26 22.31 7.98
N SER A 220 -8.59 22.38 7.96
CA SER A 220 -9.36 23.58 8.26
C SER A 220 -9.30 24.01 9.73
N GLY A 221 -8.95 23.08 10.63
CA GLY A 221 -8.99 23.28 12.07
C GLY A 221 -10.39 23.13 12.69
N GLU A 222 -11.37 22.67 11.92
CA GLU A 222 -12.73 22.35 12.41
C GLU A 222 -12.68 21.29 13.51
N VAL A 223 -11.86 20.24 13.32
CA VAL A 223 -11.44 19.32 14.37
C VAL A 223 -9.91 19.19 14.36
N PRO A 224 -9.25 19.25 15.52
CA PRO A 224 -7.81 19.21 15.58
C PRO A 224 -7.21 17.82 15.37
N ILE A 225 -7.99 16.73 15.46
CA ILE A 225 -7.52 15.35 15.40
C ILE A 225 -8.42 14.52 14.48
N ALA A 226 -7.79 13.63 13.70
CA ALA A 226 -8.46 12.47 13.09
C ALA A 226 -7.90 11.20 13.73
N GLY A 227 -8.79 10.43 14.40
CA GLY A 227 -8.40 9.32 15.25
C GLY A 227 -7.98 8.05 14.51
N THR A 228 -8.50 7.83 13.29
CA THR A 228 -8.11 6.68 12.45
C THR A 228 -8.08 7.12 11.00
N ILE A 229 -6.91 7.13 10.41
CA ILE A 229 -6.75 7.42 8.98
C ILE A 229 -5.67 6.52 8.40
N ALA A 230 -5.75 6.26 7.11
CA ALA A 230 -4.62 5.72 6.40
C ALA A 230 -3.48 6.75 6.40
N ALA A 231 -2.34 6.39 6.99
CA ALA A 231 -1.24 7.32 7.26
C ALA A 231 -0.75 8.05 6.01
N TYR A 232 -0.76 7.39 4.85
CA TYR A 232 -0.34 8.00 3.59
C TYR A 232 -1.19 9.23 3.20
N ASN A 233 -2.48 9.30 3.58
CA ASN A 233 -3.33 10.45 3.28
C ASN A 233 -2.87 11.69 4.05
N ALA A 234 -2.55 11.55 5.34
CA ALA A 234 -2.03 12.63 6.16
C ALA A 234 -0.60 13.04 5.77
N LEU A 235 0.26 12.06 5.43
CA LEU A 235 1.60 12.33 4.92
C LEU A 235 1.53 13.13 3.62
N ASN A 236 0.67 12.75 2.68
CA ASN A 236 0.48 13.47 1.42
C ASN A 236 -0.04 14.90 1.63
N ALA A 237 -0.94 15.12 2.60
CA ALA A 237 -1.36 16.47 2.98
C ALA A 237 -0.17 17.29 3.52
N SER A 238 0.64 16.68 4.40
CA SER A 238 1.86 17.30 4.93
C SER A 238 2.88 17.62 3.83
N TYR A 239 3.08 16.76 2.84
CA TYR A 239 3.99 17.00 1.69
C TYR A 239 3.53 18.19 0.83
N LYS A 240 2.23 18.42 0.76
CA LYS A 240 1.63 19.57 0.08
C LYS A 240 1.66 20.86 0.92
N GLY A 241 2.37 20.86 2.07
CA GLY A 241 2.51 22.02 2.94
C GLY A 241 1.32 22.29 3.86
N GLN A 242 0.34 21.37 3.93
CA GLN A 242 -0.78 21.54 4.86
C GLN A 242 -0.31 21.33 6.32
N PRO A 243 -0.95 21.99 7.32
CA PRO A 243 -0.53 21.95 8.73
C PRO A 243 -0.90 20.62 9.40
N VAL A 244 -0.69 19.48 8.72
CA VAL A 244 -1.02 18.15 9.20
C VAL A 244 0.23 17.42 9.70
N GLY A 245 0.14 16.87 10.91
CA GLY A 245 1.09 15.90 11.46
C GLY A 245 0.49 14.52 11.50
N VAL A 246 1.35 13.50 11.55
CA VAL A 246 0.97 12.10 11.72
C VAL A 246 1.67 11.53 12.94
N VAL A 247 0.93 10.82 13.77
CA VAL A 247 1.46 10.02 14.87
C VAL A 247 1.22 8.56 14.56
N PHE A 248 2.26 7.77 14.76
CA PHE A 248 2.17 6.31 14.80
C PHE A 248 2.16 5.90 16.27
N PRO A 249 1.02 5.40 16.80
CA PRO A 249 0.85 5.16 18.23
C PRO A 249 1.78 4.09 18.78
N THR A 250 2.17 4.27 20.05
CA THR A 250 3.18 3.43 20.73
C THR A 250 2.75 1.98 20.95
N GLU A 251 1.47 1.69 20.98
CA GLU A 251 0.91 0.34 21.06
C GLU A 251 1.14 -0.46 19.77
N GLY A 252 1.30 0.23 18.67
CA GLY A 252 1.43 -0.33 17.33
C GLY A 252 0.37 0.18 16.38
N VAL A 253 0.46 -0.28 15.12
CA VAL A 253 -0.45 0.13 14.05
C VAL A 253 -1.00 -1.08 13.31
N PRO A 254 -2.26 -1.06 12.88
CA PRO A 254 -2.79 -2.10 12.00
C PRO A 254 -2.15 -1.98 10.62
N VAL A 255 -1.88 -3.14 10.03
CA VAL A 255 -1.29 -3.25 8.69
C VAL A 255 -2.25 -3.94 7.74
N VAL A 256 -2.53 -3.30 6.61
CA VAL A 256 -3.23 -3.90 5.49
C VAL A 256 -2.23 -4.17 4.38
N ILE A 257 -2.00 -5.44 4.09
CA ILE A 257 -1.18 -5.86 2.96
C ILE A 257 -1.99 -5.69 1.67
N ALA A 258 -1.42 -5.00 0.70
CA ALA A 258 -1.98 -4.87 -0.65
C ALA A 258 -1.18 -5.74 -1.63
N PRO A 259 -1.64 -6.98 -1.89
CA PRO A 259 -0.92 -7.94 -2.68
C PRO A 259 -1.00 -7.68 -4.19
N VAL A 260 0.00 -8.18 -4.90
CA VAL A 260 0.00 -8.43 -6.35
C VAL A 260 -0.05 -9.92 -6.59
N ALA A 261 -0.83 -10.35 -7.57
CA ALA A 261 -0.90 -11.72 -8.03
C ALA A 261 -1.11 -11.78 -9.54
N VAL A 262 -0.76 -12.92 -10.14
CA VAL A 262 -1.06 -13.25 -11.54
C VAL A 262 -2.23 -14.22 -11.57
N LEU A 263 -3.21 -13.98 -12.44
CA LEU A 263 -4.34 -14.90 -12.58
C LEU A 263 -3.91 -16.19 -13.29
N GLN A 264 -4.48 -17.30 -12.86
CA GLN A 264 -4.32 -18.57 -13.56
C GLN A 264 -4.95 -18.46 -14.95
N ASN A 265 -4.25 -18.91 -15.98
CA ASN A 265 -4.66 -18.77 -17.39
C ASN A 265 -4.74 -17.30 -17.86
N ALA A 266 -3.86 -16.44 -17.34
CA ALA A 266 -3.70 -15.07 -17.82
C ALA A 266 -3.58 -15.03 -19.35
N PRO A 267 -4.28 -14.10 -20.05
CA PRO A 267 -4.25 -13.99 -21.52
C PRO A 267 -2.85 -13.78 -22.10
N HIS A 268 -1.97 -13.09 -21.35
CA HIS A 268 -0.60 -12.73 -21.79
C HIS A 268 0.42 -13.22 -20.74
N PRO A 269 0.67 -14.55 -20.64
CA PRO A 269 1.41 -15.15 -19.52
C PRO A 269 2.87 -14.69 -19.42
N SER A 270 3.54 -14.44 -20.56
CA SER A 270 4.94 -13.98 -20.57
C SER A 270 5.04 -12.48 -20.15
N ALA A 271 4.13 -11.65 -20.66
CA ALA A 271 4.05 -10.25 -20.26
C ALA A 271 3.61 -10.10 -18.78
N ALA A 272 2.68 -10.94 -18.33
CA ALA A 272 2.27 -11.01 -16.93
C ALA A 272 3.43 -11.36 -16.00
N ALA A 273 4.22 -12.38 -16.35
CA ALA A 273 5.38 -12.80 -15.58
C ALA A 273 6.44 -11.69 -15.50
N LEU A 274 6.72 -11.02 -16.61
CA LEU A 274 7.66 -9.92 -16.67
C LEU A 274 7.17 -8.72 -15.84
N PHE A 275 5.89 -8.36 -15.99
CA PHE A 275 5.28 -7.25 -15.25
C PHE A 275 5.20 -7.52 -13.74
N TYR A 276 4.95 -8.77 -13.33
CA TYR A 276 4.97 -9.20 -11.93
C TYR A 276 6.35 -9.00 -11.30
N GLN A 277 7.43 -9.39 -12.01
CA GLN A 277 8.80 -9.14 -11.56
C GLN A 277 9.12 -7.64 -11.49
N PHE A 278 8.69 -6.88 -12.51
CA PHE A 278 8.87 -5.43 -12.53
C PHE A 278 8.18 -4.75 -11.34
N LEU A 279 6.94 -5.14 -11.02
CA LEU A 279 6.23 -4.61 -9.85
C LEU A 279 6.94 -4.92 -8.52
N ALA A 280 7.69 -6.00 -8.46
CA ALA A 280 8.50 -6.36 -7.30
C ALA A 280 9.87 -5.64 -7.26
N SER A 281 10.26 -4.92 -8.30
CA SER A 281 11.57 -4.27 -8.39
C SER A 281 11.77 -3.17 -7.35
N LYS A 282 13.01 -2.92 -7.00
CA LYS A 282 13.39 -1.81 -6.10
C LYS A 282 12.97 -0.46 -6.66
N GLU A 283 13.06 -0.28 -7.97
CA GLU A 283 12.67 0.94 -8.67
C GLU A 283 11.19 1.27 -8.45
N VAL A 284 10.29 0.28 -8.59
CA VAL A 284 8.86 0.46 -8.28
C VAL A 284 8.67 0.72 -6.79
N GLY A 285 9.36 0.00 -5.91
CA GLY A 285 9.32 0.26 -4.47
C GLY A 285 9.70 1.69 -4.11
N GLU A 286 10.76 2.23 -4.71
CA GLU A 286 11.21 3.62 -4.51
C GLU A 286 10.21 4.64 -5.08
N LEU A 287 9.59 4.33 -6.24
CA LEU A 287 8.53 5.16 -6.81
C LEU A 287 7.33 5.25 -5.86
N LEU A 288 6.92 4.12 -5.28
CA LEU A 288 5.83 4.07 -4.29
C LEU A 288 6.19 4.90 -3.05
N SER A 289 7.40 4.73 -2.51
CA SER A 289 7.86 5.46 -1.33
C SER A 289 7.90 6.97 -1.57
N LYS A 290 8.42 7.43 -2.70
CA LYS A 290 8.39 8.85 -3.12
C LYS A 290 6.95 9.39 -3.23
N GLY A 291 6.01 8.55 -3.60
CA GLY A 291 4.57 8.86 -3.66
C GLY A 291 3.85 8.75 -2.30
N GLY A 292 4.57 8.53 -1.21
CA GLY A 292 3.99 8.47 0.15
C GLY A 292 3.42 7.09 0.52
N LEU A 293 3.67 6.05 -0.27
CA LEU A 293 3.20 4.69 -0.01
C LEU A 293 4.32 3.81 0.54
N LEU A 294 4.04 3.09 1.61
CA LEU A 294 4.99 2.16 2.20
C LEU A 294 5.12 0.90 1.31
N SER A 295 6.28 0.73 0.68
CA SER A 295 6.57 -0.45 -0.13
C SER A 295 6.52 -1.73 0.71
N GLY A 296 6.14 -2.86 0.08
CA GLY A 296 6.30 -4.19 0.68
C GLY A 296 7.75 -4.67 0.74
N ARG A 297 8.67 -3.99 0.07
CA ARG A 297 10.11 -4.31 0.12
C ARG A 297 10.75 -3.75 1.39
N SER A 298 11.51 -4.56 2.08
CA SER A 298 12.25 -4.16 3.30
C SER A 298 13.52 -3.35 3.04
N ASP A 299 14.08 -3.42 1.81
CA ASP A 299 15.28 -2.71 1.39
C ASP A 299 15.00 -1.32 0.76
N VAL A 300 13.74 -0.92 0.69
CA VAL A 300 13.32 0.41 0.24
C VAL A 300 13.11 1.33 1.44
N LYS A 301 13.63 2.54 1.35
CA LYS A 301 13.41 3.55 2.40
C LYS A 301 11.93 3.89 2.51
N PRO A 302 11.36 3.96 3.73
CA PRO A 302 9.97 4.34 3.89
C PRO A 302 9.71 5.78 3.42
N PRO A 303 8.44 6.17 3.21
CA PRO A 303 8.06 7.54 2.91
C PRO A 303 8.57 8.51 3.98
N ARG A 304 8.85 9.75 3.58
CA ARG A 304 9.33 10.78 4.51
C ARG A 304 8.35 10.97 5.67
N GLY A 305 8.84 10.83 6.90
CA GLY A 305 8.02 10.99 8.12
C GLY A 305 7.27 9.73 8.54
N GLN A 306 7.45 8.62 7.82
CA GLN A 306 6.99 7.30 8.24
C GLN A 306 8.20 6.47 8.68
N PRO A 307 8.19 5.87 9.88
CA PRO A 307 9.17 4.86 10.28
C PRO A 307 9.09 3.60 9.42
N LYS A 308 10.10 2.74 9.50
CA LYS A 308 10.04 1.41 8.90
C LYS A 308 8.93 0.59 9.52
N LEU A 309 8.38 -0.37 8.75
CA LEU A 309 7.24 -1.16 9.22
C LEU A 309 7.54 -1.89 10.54
N GLU A 310 8.71 -2.50 10.65
CA GLU A 310 9.14 -3.22 11.86
C GLU A 310 9.27 -2.32 13.11
N GLU A 311 9.54 -1.03 12.93
CA GLU A 311 9.63 -0.05 14.03
C GLU A 311 8.24 0.37 14.55
N LEU A 312 7.19 0.14 13.76
CA LEU A 312 5.81 0.54 14.06
C LEU A 312 5.05 -0.45 14.93
N LYS A 313 5.66 -1.55 15.37
CA LYS A 313 4.97 -2.67 16.03
C LYS A 313 3.73 -3.11 15.22
N PRO A 314 3.93 -3.65 14.01
CA PRO A 314 2.82 -3.92 13.10
C PRO A 314 1.87 -4.98 13.67
N TYR A 315 0.57 -4.68 13.61
CA TYR A 315 -0.50 -5.62 13.93
C TYR A 315 -1.09 -6.17 12.65
N PHE A 316 -0.98 -7.48 12.45
CA PHE A 316 -1.60 -8.22 11.36
C PHE A 316 -2.87 -8.90 11.88
N ALA A 317 -4.02 -8.46 11.40
CA ALA A 317 -5.29 -9.02 11.83
C ALA A 317 -5.46 -10.47 11.33
N ASP A 318 -6.15 -11.29 12.12
CA ASP A 318 -6.65 -12.59 11.65
C ASP A 318 -7.70 -12.37 10.57
N LEU A 319 -7.30 -12.60 9.30
CA LEU A 319 -8.14 -12.40 8.14
C LEU A 319 -9.34 -13.37 8.11
N GLY A 320 -9.16 -14.59 8.61
CA GLY A 320 -10.24 -15.57 8.71
C GLY A 320 -11.29 -15.17 9.73
N TRP A 321 -10.87 -14.56 10.83
CA TRP A 321 -11.77 -13.98 11.81
C TRP A 321 -12.50 -12.77 11.25
N LEU A 322 -11.78 -11.83 10.62
CA LEU A 322 -12.36 -10.62 10.03
C LEU A 322 -13.45 -11.00 9.01
N ALA A 323 -13.15 -11.88 8.07
CA ALA A 323 -14.10 -12.30 7.05
C ALA A 323 -15.43 -12.85 7.60
N LYS A 324 -15.39 -13.44 8.80
CA LYS A 324 -16.59 -14.00 9.45
C LYS A 324 -17.33 -12.99 10.34
N ASN A 325 -16.63 -11.96 10.82
CA ASN A 325 -17.12 -11.10 11.89
C ASN A 325 -17.14 -9.61 11.55
N GLU A 326 -16.61 -9.20 10.39
CA GLU A 326 -16.48 -7.78 10.03
C GLU A 326 -17.80 -7.02 10.13
N ARG A 327 -18.88 -7.59 9.62
CA ARG A 327 -20.22 -6.98 9.67
C ARG A 327 -20.70 -6.81 11.12
N ARG A 328 -20.62 -7.86 11.93
CA ARG A 328 -21.05 -7.81 13.34
C ARG A 328 -20.19 -6.82 14.15
N MET A 329 -18.89 -6.79 13.88
CA MET A 329 -17.96 -5.86 14.51
C MET A 329 -18.31 -4.41 14.15
N ALA A 330 -18.64 -4.15 12.89
CA ALA A 330 -19.03 -2.83 12.41
C ALA A 330 -20.37 -2.39 13.03
N GLU A 331 -21.38 -3.25 13.01
CA GLU A 331 -22.69 -3.01 13.66
C GLU A 331 -22.52 -2.69 15.16
N GLN A 332 -21.68 -3.45 15.88
CA GLN A 332 -21.42 -3.21 17.30
C GLN A 332 -20.69 -1.88 17.55
N PHE A 333 -19.75 -1.51 16.68
CA PHE A 333 -19.09 -0.21 16.74
C PHE A 333 -20.10 0.93 16.54
N ASP A 334 -20.92 0.85 15.47
CA ASP A 334 -21.91 1.88 15.15
C ASP A 334 -22.94 2.03 16.25
N ASP A 335 -23.42 0.93 16.86
CA ASP A 335 -24.31 0.96 18.02
C ASP A 335 -23.69 1.67 19.25
N ILE A 336 -22.37 1.52 19.46
CA ILE A 336 -21.68 2.19 20.57
C ILE A 336 -21.56 3.69 20.28
N MET A 337 -21.22 4.07 19.03
CA MET A 337 -21.03 5.47 18.65
C MET A 337 -22.33 6.26 18.52
N ALA A 338 -23.47 5.59 18.32
CA ALA A 338 -24.79 6.21 18.25
C ALA A 338 -25.40 6.60 19.62
N ARG A 339 -24.80 6.14 20.74
CA ARG A 339 -25.23 6.39 22.12
C ARG A 339 -24.59 7.64 22.69
#